data_75f61428949a002ab9324023076b006f
#
_entry.id   75f61428949a002ab9324023076b006f
#
_cell.length_a   1.000
_cell.length_b   1.000
_cell.length_c   1.000
_cell.angle_alpha   90.00
_cell.angle_beta   90.00
_cell.angle_gamma   90.00
#
_symmetry.space_group_name_H-M   'P 1'
#
loop_
_entity.id
_entity.type
_entity.pdbx_description
1 polymer ?
#
loop_
_entity_poly.entity_id
_entity_poly.type
_entity_poly.pdbx_seq_one_letter_code
_entity_poly.pdbx_strand_id
1 'polypeptide(L)'
;MTKGVLLFCFDTAETKYHKILEKCVKLIKKNLKLEITVVTDMFTFKAMKPLGFVNYKLIEPEIGNKKNGVDWRNIDRHLAYELSPYDVTLVMDIDYLPFTDNLRQLLDTDNDFIISKDAHDLSGRRSFDMRRYSMIDMVWATVFVFRKGKKAKRIFDTIKFVKKFYQYFNSMYRIQSKNFRNDYAFAIALQQANGFLDYDTFQMKLPTLPPDCKVVKIDEFGLAWQYQDQINYTTDQDVHVLNKEFAND
;
A
#
# COMPACT_ATOMS: atom_id res chain seq x y z
N MET A 1 -16.08 -15.00 10.88
CA MET A 1 -15.54 -14.17 9.78
C MET A 1 -14.04 -14.00 10.01
N THR A 2 -13.22 -14.50 9.09
CA THR A 2 -11.75 -14.43 9.19
C THR A 2 -11.25 -13.04 8.83
N LYS A 3 -10.29 -12.52 9.60
CA LYS A 3 -9.67 -11.21 9.39
C LYS A 3 -8.16 -11.37 9.26
N GLY A 4 -7.54 -10.65 8.32
CA GLY A 4 -6.10 -10.70 8.16
C GLY A 4 -5.53 -9.62 7.26
N VAL A 5 -4.21 -9.61 7.16
CA VAL A 5 -3.43 -8.66 6.37
C VAL A 5 -2.91 -9.34 5.10
N LEU A 6 -3.05 -8.68 3.97
CA LEU A 6 -2.47 -9.08 2.70
C LEU A 6 -1.41 -8.06 2.28
N LEU A 7 -0.20 -8.54 2.03
CA LEU A 7 0.95 -7.75 1.60
C LEU A 7 1.43 -8.22 0.23
N PHE A 8 1.97 -7.30 -0.57
CA PHE A 8 2.65 -7.62 -1.83
C PHE A 8 4.12 -7.25 -1.68
N CYS A 9 5.02 -8.21 -1.95
CA CYS A 9 6.45 -8.03 -1.81
C CYS A 9 7.20 -8.64 -2.97
N PHE A 10 7.84 -7.81 -3.79
CA PHE A 10 8.64 -8.22 -4.93
C PHE A 10 9.95 -7.44 -4.94
N ASP A 11 11.07 -8.13 -4.85
CA ASP A 11 12.39 -7.52 -4.96
C ASP A 11 12.63 -6.98 -6.38
N THR A 12 13.42 -5.95 -6.46
CA THR A 12 13.95 -5.44 -7.72
C THR A 12 15.46 -5.58 -7.76
N ALA A 13 16.08 -5.26 -8.88
CA ALA A 13 17.53 -5.25 -8.99
C ALA A 13 18.20 -4.26 -8.01
N GLU A 14 17.49 -3.18 -7.64
CA GLU A 14 18.03 -2.08 -6.83
C GLU A 14 17.60 -2.16 -5.36
N THR A 15 16.43 -2.75 -5.07
CA THR A 15 15.83 -2.71 -3.73
C THR A 15 15.45 -4.09 -3.23
N LYS A 16 15.95 -4.44 -2.06
CA LYS A 16 15.64 -5.69 -1.36
C LYS A 16 14.38 -5.52 -0.51
N TYR A 17 13.23 -5.48 -1.16
CA TYR A 17 11.93 -5.28 -0.48
C TYR A 17 11.63 -6.32 0.59
N HIS A 18 12.17 -7.54 0.48
CA HIS A 18 12.01 -8.56 1.49
C HIS A 18 12.58 -8.16 2.87
N LYS A 19 13.61 -7.30 2.92
CA LYS A 19 14.14 -6.77 4.20
C LYS A 19 13.18 -5.77 4.85
N ILE A 20 12.45 -4.98 4.03
CA ILE A 20 11.38 -4.10 4.52
C ILE A 20 10.23 -4.95 5.06
N LEU A 21 9.83 -5.98 4.28
CA LEU A 21 8.80 -6.93 4.67
C LEU A 21 9.08 -7.55 6.03
N GLU A 22 10.30 -7.99 6.30
CA GLU A 22 10.68 -8.60 7.57
C GLU A 22 10.40 -7.68 8.77
N LYS A 23 10.70 -6.39 8.63
CA LYS A 23 10.39 -5.38 9.67
C LYS A 23 8.88 -5.19 9.79
N CYS A 24 8.18 -5.03 8.66
CA CYS A 24 6.73 -4.81 8.62
C CYS A 24 5.94 -5.95 9.26
N VAL A 25 6.23 -7.22 8.92
CA VAL A 25 5.47 -8.36 9.45
C VAL A 25 5.69 -8.57 10.95
N LYS A 26 6.87 -8.22 11.48
CA LYS A 26 7.12 -8.24 12.94
C LYS A 26 6.25 -7.21 13.64
N LEU A 27 6.13 -5.99 13.10
CA LEU A 27 5.26 -4.95 13.63
C LEU A 27 3.77 -5.33 13.54
N ILE A 28 3.32 -5.89 12.40
CA ILE A 28 1.96 -6.40 12.26
C ILE A 28 1.67 -7.46 13.32
N LYS A 29 2.58 -8.43 13.51
CA LYS A 29 2.41 -9.50 14.51
C LYS A 29 2.32 -8.94 15.92
N LYS A 30 3.15 -7.95 16.24
CA LYS A 30 3.18 -7.31 17.57
C LYS A 30 1.93 -6.46 17.83
N ASN A 31 1.65 -5.53 16.92
CA ASN A 31 0.69 -4.45 17.16
C ASN A 31 -0.72 -4.78 16.67
N LEU A 32 -0.85 -5.30 15.45
CA LEU A 32 -2.17 -5.63 14.89
C LEU A 32 -2.67 -7.02 15.33
N LYS A 33 -1.78 -7.96 15.62
CA LYS A 33 -2.11 -9.34 16.06
C LYS A 33 -3.07 -10.05 15.08
N LEU A 34 -2.82 -9.89 13.80
CA LEU A 34 -3.61 -10.44 12.70
C LEU A 34 -2.84 -11.56 11.98
N GLU A 35 -3.58 -12.44 11.32
CA GLU A 35 -3.04 -13.37 10.33
C GLU A 35 -2.42 -12.60 9.16
N ILE A 36 -1.29 -13.10 8.63
CA ILE A 36 -0.54 -12.42 7.56
C ILE A 36 -0.41 -13.33 6.36
N THR A 37 -0.79 -12.84 5.19
CA THR A 37 -0.50 -13.46 3.91
C THR A 37 0.36 -12.52 3.07
N VAL A 38 1.46 -13.04 2.55
CA VAL A 38 2.39 -12.32 1.66
C VAL A 38 2.29 -12.91 0.26
N VAL A 39 1.98 -12.06 -0.71
CA VAL A 39 2.04 -12.38 -2.13
C VAL A 39 3.42 -11.98 -2.64
N THR A 40 4.13 -12.91 -3.24
CA THR A 40 5.52 -12.71 -3.68
C THR A 40 5.83 -13.58 -4.91
N ASP A 41 6.99 -13.37 -5.55
CA ASP A 41 7.50 -14.24 -6.59
C ASP A 41 8.53 -15.24 -6.06
N MET A 42 8.88 -16.21 -6.89
CA MET A 42 9.86 -17.23 -6.52
C MET A 42 11.26 -16.62 -6.29
N PHE A 43 11.61 -15.55 -7.02
CA PHE A 43 12.91 -14.88 -6.87
C PHE A 43 13.03 -14.23 -5.47
N THR A 44 12.05 -13.42 -5.11
CA THR A 44 12.00 -12.76 -3.80
C THR A 44 11.87 -13.78 -2.66
N PHE A 45 11.03 -14.82 -2.85
CA PHE A 45 10.84 -15.86 -1.85
C PHE A 45 12.14 -16.63 -1.53
N LYS A 46 12.98 -16.92 -2.54
CA LYS A 46 14.29 -17.57 -2.32
C LYS A 46 15.28 -16.64 -1.61
N ALA A 47 15.16 -15.33 -1.77
CA ALA A 47 16.04 -14.34 -1.14
C ALA A 47 15.70 -14.09 0.33
N MET A 48 14.43 -14.30 0.73
CA MET A 48 13.99 -14.10 2.10
C MET A 48 14.15 -15.35 2.95
N LYS A 49 14.23 -15.17 4.27
CA LYS A 49 14.09 -16.24 5.26
C LYS A 49 12.60 -16.34 5.64
N PRO A 50 11.87 -17.38 5.21
CA PRO A 50 10.46 -17.51 5.54
C PRO A 50 10.20 -17.51 7.05
N LEU A 51 9.19 -16.79 7.47
CA LEU A 51 8.76 -16.70 8.86
C LEU A 51 7.57 -17.64 9.08
N GLY A 52 7.65 -18.52 10.06
CA GLY A 52 6.67 -19.59 10.32
C GLY A 52 5.26 -19.11 10.70
N PHE A 53 5.09 -17.81 10.98
CA PHE A 53 3.79 -17.20 11.27
C PHE A 53 3.21 -16.41 10.08
N VAL A 54 3.80 -16.54 8.89
CA VAL A 54 3.38 -15.86 7.66
C VAL A 54 3.00 -16.90 6.62
N ASN A 55 1.84 -16.73 6.00
CA ASN A 55 1.43 -17.51 4.85
C ASN A 55 1.97 -16.87 3.57
N TYR A 56 2.53 -17.66 2.67
CA TYR A 56 3.08 -17.17 1.40
C TYR A 56 2.26 -17.66 0.21
N LYS A 57 1.97 -16.76 -0.72
CA LYS A 57 1.38 -17.07 -2.02
C LYS A 57 2.34 -16.65 -3.12
N LEU A 58 2.77 -17.62 -3.94
CA LEU A 58 3.66 -17.37 -5.06
C LEU A 58 2.85 -17.04 -6.31
N ILE A 59 3.21 -15.94 -6.96
CA ILE A 59 2.69 -15.54 -8.27
C ILE A 59 3.83 -15.12 -9.18
N GLU A 60 3.55 -15.03 -10.47
CA GLU A 60 4.41 -14.32 -11.41
C GLU A 60 3.91 -12.87 -11.51
N PRO A 61 4.69 -11.87 -11.02
CA PRO A 61 4.24 -10.48 -11.03
C PRO A 61 4.20 -9.94 -12.46
N GLU A 62 3.19 -9.14 -12.73
CA GLU A 62 3.13 -8.43 -14.01
C GLU A 62 4.26 -7.38 -14.10
N ILE A 63 4.88 -7.35 -15.27
CA ILE A 63 5.91 -6.37 -15.64
C ILE A 63 5.26 -5.33 -16.57
N GLY A 64 5.41 -4.05 -16.26
CA GLY A 64 4.82 -3.00 -17.10
C GLY A 64 5.18 -1.59 -16.65
N ASN A 65 5.42 -1.42 -15.36
CA ASN A 65 5.87 -0.14 -14.83
C ASN A 65 7.39 -0.09 -14.71
N LYS A 66 7.97 1.09 -14.98
CA LYS A 66 9.40 1.37 -14.77
C LYS A 66 9.60 2.59 -13.89
N LYS A 67 10.55 2.52 -12.99
CA LYS A 67 11.01 3.64 -12.18
C LYS A 67 12.52 3.74 -12.34
N ASN A 68 13.02 4.88 -12.79
CA ASN A 68 14.46 5.10 -13.08
C ASN A 68 15.07 4.04 -14.01
N GLY A 69 14.30 3.55 -15.00
CA GLY A 69 14.76 2.54 -15.96
C GLY A 69 14.63 1.10 -15.48
N VAL A 70 14.34 0.85 -14.20
CA VAL A 70 14.20 -0.48 -13.59
C VAL A 70 12.73 -0.88 -13.50
N ASP A 71 12.45 -2.17 -13.67
CA ASP A 71 11.09 -2.72 -13.53
C ASP A 71 10.57 -2.48 -12.11
N TRP A 72 9.41 -1.82 -12.03
CA TRP A 72 8.73 -1.54 -10.77
C TRP A 72 7.50 -2.43 -10.63
N ARG A 73 7.60 -3.44 -9.78
CA ARG A 73 6.61 -4.51 -9.60
C ARG A 73 5.52 -4.10 -8.59
N ASN A 74 4.69 -3.14 -8.96
CA ASN A 74 3.63 -2.62 -8.09
C ASN A 74 2.22 -2.76 -8.67
N ILE A 75 2.06 -3.52 -9.75
CA ILE A 75 0.82 -3.55 -10.54
C ILE A 75 -0.24 -4.47 -9.93
N ASP A 76 0.16 -5.50 -9.20
CA ASP A 76 -0.67 -6.69 -8.90
C ASP A 76 -1.71 -6.52 -7.77
N ARG A 77 -1.84 -5.33 -7.16
CA ARG A 77 -2.84 -5.10 -6.09
C ARG A 77 -4.29 -5.33 -6.52
N HIS A 78 -4.58 -5.22 -7.81
CA HIS A 78 -5.89 -5.55 -8.37
C HIS A 78 -6.28 -7.02 -8.18
N LEU A 79 -5.33 -7.89 -7.84
CA LEU A 79 -5.54 -9.30 -7.54
C LEU A 79 -5.85 -9.55 -6.04
N ALA A 80 -5.87 -8.53 -5.21
CA ALA A 80 -6.00 -8.70 -3.76
C ALA A 80 -7.28 -9.46 -3.37
N TYR A 81 -8.39 -9.26 -4.09
CA TYR A 81 -9.64 -9.94 -3.82
C TYR A 81 -9.54 -11.46 -4.01
N GLU A 82 -8.89 -11.92 -5.07
CA GLU A 82 -8.72 -13.33 -5.37
C GLU A 82 -7.62 -13.97 -4.50
N LEU A 83 -6.56 -13.21 -4.22
CA LEU A 83 -5.41 -13.73 -3.50
C LEU A 83 -5.61 -13.74 -1.98
N SER A 84 -6.50 -12.91 -1.45
CA SER A 84 -6.76 -12.93 -0.02
C SER A 84 -7.47 -14.22 0.42
N PRO A 85 -7.00 -14.89 1.49
CA PRO A 85 -7.71 -16.01 2.10
C PRO A 85 -8.78 -15.58 3.11
N TYR A 86 -8.90 -14.28 3.41
CA TYR A 86 -9.73 -13.75 4.50
C TYR A 86 -11.08 -13.23 4.02
N ASP A 87 -12.08 -13.26 4.91
CA ASP A 87 -13.39 -12.64 4.68
C ASP A 87 -13.30 -11.11 4.72
N VAL A 88 -12.50 -10.58 5.66
CA VAL A 88 -12.16 -9.15 5.78
C VAL A 88 -10.66 -8.99 5.68
N THR A 89 -10.20 -8.21 4.73
CA THR A 89 -8.78 -8.08 4.40
C THR A 89 -8.33 -6.64 4.54
N LEU A 90 -7.32 -6.42 5.36
CA LEU A 90 -6.49 -5.21 5.33
C LEU A 90 -5.37 -5.42 4.30
N VAL A 91 -5.36 -4.64 3.24
CA VAL A 91 -4.23 -4.58 2.30
C VAL A 91 -3.40 -3.36 2.66
N MET A 92 -2.09 -3.55 2.77
CA MET A 92 -1.18 -2.45 3.05
C MET A 92 0.16 -2.64 2.32
N ASP A 93 0.85 -1.55 2.08
CA ASP A 93 2.22 -1.58 1.57
C ASP A 93 3.18 -2.09 2.64
N ILE A 94 4.18 -2.85 2.22
CA ILE A 94 5.20 -3.37 3.16
C ILE A 94 6.06 -2.27 3.79
N ASP A 95 6.09 -1.10 3.19
CA ASP A 95 6.78 0.10 3.67
C ASP A 95 5.87 1.04 4.49
N TYR A 96 4.64 0.61 4.77
CA TYR A 96 3.78 1.18 5.80
C TYR A 96 4.00 0.39 7.10
N LEU A 97 4.66 1.02 8.06
CA LEU A 97 5.10 0.40 9.30
C LEU A 97 4.07 0.67 10.41
N PRO A 98 3.30 -0.34 10.84
CA PRO A 98 2.26 -0.17 11.87
C PRO A 98 2.86 -0.25 13.27
N PHE A 99 3.21 0.88 13.86
CA PHE A 99 3.69 0.97 15.25
C PHE A 99 2.55 0.98 16.27
N THR A 100 1.31 1.15 15.81
CA THR A 100 0.10 1.16 16.64
C THR A 100 -0.86 0.05 16.23
N ASP A 101 -1.98 -0.07 16.93
CA ASP A 101 -3.09 -0.96 16.57
C ASP A 101 -4.23 -0.26 15.82
N ASN A 102 -4.06 1.01 15.45
CA ASN A 102 -5.09 1.83 14.82
C ASN A 102 -5.71 1.20 13.58
N LEU A 103 -4.90 0.55 12.73
CA LEU A 103 -5.40 -0.12 11.52
C LEU A 103 -6.32 -1.31 11.82
N ARG A 104 -6.22 -1.90 13.02
CA ARG A 104 -7.08 -3.02 13.40
C ARG A 104 -8.55 -2.62 13.48
N GLN A 105 -8.83 -1.38 13.93
CA GLN A 105 -10.19 -0.86 14.04
C GLN A 105 -10.89 -0.77 12.68
N LEU A 106 -10.13 -0.60 11.60
CA LEU A 106 -10.68 -0.54 10.23
C LEU A 106 -11.30 -1.88 9.78
N LEU A 107 -10.90 -3.00 10.39
CA LEU A 107 -11.48 -4.31 10.10
C LEU A 107 -12.86 -4.55 10.76
N ASP A 108 -13.27 -3.66 11.65
CA ASP A 108 -14.57 -3.71 12.32
C ASP A 108 -15.62 -2.85 11.60
N THR A 109 -15.25 -2.19 10.50
CA THR A 109 -16.21 -1.43 9.69
C THR A 109 -17.25 -2.34 9.02
N ASP A 110 -18.48 -1.84 8.89
CA ASP A 110 -19.53 -2.49 8.11
C ASP A 110 -19.43 -2.22 6.61
N ASN A 111 -18.51 -1.33 6.20
CA ASN A 111 -18.31 -0.98 4.81
C ASN A 111 -17.69 -2.14 4.03
N ASP A 112 -18.21 -2.41 2.83
CA ASP A 112 -17.65 -3.43 1.94
C ASP A 112 -16.26 -3.08 1.41
N PHE A 113 -15.95 -1.79 1.34
CA PHE A 113 -14.66 -1.27 0.89
C PHE A 113 -14.41 0.11 1.48
N ILE A 114 -13.22 0.32 2.03
CA ILE A 114 -12.77 1.61 2.58
C ILE A 114 -11.29 1.80 2.30
N ILE A 115 -10.87 3.00 1.92
CA ILE A 115 -9.51 3.31 1.48
C ILE A 115 -9.02 4.64 2.05
N SER A 116 -7.71 4.79 2.16
CA SER A 116 -7.12 6.08 2.53
C SER A 116 -7.22 7.09 1.38
N LYS A 117 -7.61 8.33 1.71
CA LYS A 117 -7.69 9.44 0.75
C LYS A 117 -6.57 10.45 0.94
N ASP A 118 -6.16 10.67 2.17
CA ASP A 118 -5.22 11.73 2.54
C ASP A 118 -3.94 11.17 3.16
N ALA A 119 -2.83 11.84 2.89
CA ALA A 119 -1.56 11.60 3.56
C ALA A 119 -1.06 12.88 4.23
N HIS A 120 -0.28 12.70 5.30
CA HIS A 120 0.33 13.77 6.06
C HIS A 120 1.85 13.64 6.01
N ASP A 121 2.53 14.71 5.59
CA ASP A 121 3.99 14.76 5.57
C ASP A 121 4.55 14.98 6.97
N LEU A 122 5.25 13.99 7.51
CA LEU A 122 5.90 14.07 8.83
C LEU A 122 7.01 15.12 8.90
N SER A 123 7.57 15.52 7.76
CA SER A 123 8.54 16.63 7.70
C SER A 123 7.89 18.02 7.72
N GLY A 124 6.56 18.08 7.63
CA GLY A 124 5.78 19.33 7.67
C GLY A 124 5.93 20.25 6.46
N ARG A 125 6.62 19.79 5.38
CA ARG A 125 7.03 20.65 4.26
C ARG A 125 6.15 20.53 3.03
N ARG A 126 5.48 19.40 2.86
CA ARG A 126 4.76 19.08 1.64
C ARG A 126 3.28 18.90 1.91
N SER A 127 2.49 19.44 1.02
CA SER A 127 1.14 18.95 0.83
C SER A 127 1.22 17.80 -0.18
N PHE A 128 0.76 16.62 0.21
CA PHE A 128 0.54 15.51 -0.73
C PHE A 128 -0.72 15.73 -1.57
N ASP A 129 -1.15 16.97 -1.75
CA ASP A 129 -2.27 17.30 -2.62
C ASP A 129 -1.88 17.07 -4.09
N MET A 130 -2.22 15.88 -4.59
CA MET A 130 -1.97 15.45 -5.96
C MET A 130 -3.05 15.95 -6.94
N ARG A 131 -3.97 16.80 -6.51
CA ARG A 131 -5.11 17.27 -7.34
C ARG A 131 -4.71 18.23 -8.45
N ARG A 132 -3.48 18.73 -8.46
CA ARG A 132 -3.09 19.87 -9.33
C ARG A 132 -3.22 19.61 -10.84
N TYR A 133 -3.28 18.35 -11.28
CA TYR A 133 -3.15 18.03 -12.71
C TYR A 133 -4.17 17.03 -13.25
N SER A 134 -4.92 16.35 -12.41
CA SER A 134 -5.93 15.36 -12.81
C SER A 134 -7.35 15.84 -12.58
N MET A 135 -8.29 15.34 -13.40
CA MET A 135 -9.74 15.61 -13.25
C MET A 135 -10.40 14.69 -12.22
N ILE A 136 -9.63 13.81 -11.60
CA ILE A 136 -10.08 12.89 -10.55
C ILE A 136 -9.10 12.95 -9.37
N ASP A 137 -9.64 13.04 -8.17
CA ASP A 137 -8.85 12.93 -6.95
C ASP A 137 -8.33 11.51 -6.82
N MET A 138 -7.03 11.35 -6.62
CA MET A 138 -6.48 10.04 -6.32
C MET A 138 -6.81 9.63 -4.87
N VAL A 139 -6.74 8.34 -4.63
CA VAL A 139 -6.72 7.75 -3.29
C VAL A 139 -5.30 7.25 -2.98
N TRP A 140 -5.03 6.99 -1.71
CA TRP A 140 -3.79 6.33 -1.32
C TRP A 140 -4.02 4.82 -1.21
N ALA A 141 -3.74 4.09 -2.30
CA ALA A 141 -3.85 2.63 -2.33
C ALA A 141 -2.78 1.92 -1.47
N THR A 142 -2.06 2.67 -0.64
CA THR A 142 -1.11 2.18 0.36
C THR A 142 -1.80 1.37 1.44
N VAL A 143 -2.99 1.81 1.89
CA VAL A 143 -3.79 1.11 2.90
C VAL A 143 -5.25 1.14 2.49
N PHE A 144 -5.87 -0.03 2.45
CA PHE A 144 -7.31 -0.18 2.26
C PHE A 144 -7.83 -1.47 2.89
N VAL A 145 -9.12 -1.49 3.20
CA VAL A 145 -9.82 -2.67 3.71
C VAL A 145 -10.95 -3.03 2.78
N PHE A 146 -11.13 -4.30 2.55
CA PHE A 146 -12.32 -4.82 1.88
C PHE A 146 -12.88 -6.04 2.60
N ARG A 147 -14.20 -6.19 2.49
CA ARG A 147 -14.98 -7.36 2.90
C ARG A 147 -15.37 -8.15 1.66
N LYS A 148 -15.13 -9.45 1.63
CA LYS A 148 -15.54 -10.28 0.49
C LYS A 148 -17.06 -10.25 0.32
N GLY A 149 -17.48 -9.80 -0.85
CA GLY A 149 -18.89 -9.63 -1.20
C GLY A 149 -19.06 -9.06 -2.60
N LYS A 150 -20.31 -8.92 -3.03
CA LYS A 150 -20.64 -8.47 -4.40
C LYS A 150 -20.10 -7.08 -4.72
N LYS A 151 -20.19 -6.13 -3.78
CA LYS A 151 -19.73 -4.74 -3.98
C LYS A 151 -18.21 -4.70 -4.11
N ALA A 152 -17.46 -5.32 -3.18
CA ALA A 152 -16.01 -5.40 -3.26
C ALA A 152 -15.56 -6.10 -4.55
N LYS A 153 -16.19 -7.23 -4.92
CA LYS A 153 -15.88 -7.92 -6.17
C LYS A 153 -16.05 -6.99 -7.38
N ARG A 154 -17.17 -6.25 -7.46
CA ARG A 154 -17.42 -5.29 -8.54
C ARG A 154 -16.32 -4.21 -8.60
N ILE A 155 -15.86 -3.70 -7.45
CA ILE A 155 -14.78 -2.71 -7.39
C ILE A 155 -13.51 -3.32 -8.00
N PHE A 156 -13.10 -4.52 -7.59
CA PHE A 156 -11.89 -5.16 -8.11
C PHE A 156 -12.00 -5.53 -9.61
N ASP A 157 -13.16 -5.98 -10.07
CA ASP A 157 -13.41 -6.21 -11.50
C ASP A 157 -13.28 -4.90 -12.30
N THR A 158 -13.75 -3.78 -11.73
CA THR A 158 -13.62 -2.45 -12.34
C THR A 158 -12.15 -1.99 -12.35
N ILE A 159 -11.38 -2.25 -11.28
CA ILE A 159 -9.93 -1.94 -11.25
C ILE A 159 -9.20 -2.70 -12.36
N LYS A 160 -9.52 -3.99 -12.57
CA LYS A 160 -8.95 -4.78 -13.68
C LYS A 160 -9.31 -4.19 -15.04
N PHE A 161 -10.55 -3.74 -15.21
CA PHE A 161 -10.99 -3.08 -16.44
C PHE A 161 -10.25 -1.76 -16.65
N VAL A 162 -10.12 -0.92 -15.63
CA VAL A 162 -9.35 0.34 -15.69
C VAL A 162 -7.90 0.05 -16.03
N LYS A 163 -7.29 -0.98 -15.42
CA LYS A 163 -5.92 -1.40 -15.72
C LYS A 163 -5.75 -1.79 -17.18
N LYS A 164 -6.66 -2.64 -17.71
CA LYS A 164 -6.63 -3.09 -19.11
C LYS A 164 -6.68 -1.92 -20.10
N PHE A 165 -7.43 -0.86 -19.77
CA PHE A 165 -7.63 0.32 -20.61
C PHE A 165 -6.99 1.57 -20.01
N TYR A 166 -5.88 1.42 -19.28
CA TYR A 166 -5.32 2.50 -18.47
C TYR A 166 -4.99 3.76 -19.27
N GLN A 167 -4.46 3.62 -20.50
CA GLN A 167 -4.13 4.77 -21.35
C GLN A 167 -5.36 5.59 -21.72
N TYR A 168 -6.49 4.93 -21.95
CA TYR A 168 -7.77 5.61 -22.20
C TYR A 168 -8.21 6.41 -20.97
N PHE A 169 -8.21 5.79 -19.78
CA PHE A 169 -8.57 6.47 -18.54
C PHE A 169 -7.58 7.57 -18.16
N ASN A 170 -6.29 7.35 -18.38
CA ASN A 170 -5.24 8.34 -18.18
C ASN A 170 -5.50 9.62 -19.00
N SER A 171 -5.85 9.46 -20.27
CA SER A 171 -6.20 10.57 -21.15
C SER A 171 -7.52 11.22 -20.73
N MET A 172 -8.55 10.45 -20.47
CA MET A 172 -9.90 10.92 -20.11
C MET A 172 -9.88 11.77 -18.83
N TYR A 173 -9.15 11.31 -17.79
CA TYR A 173 -9.04 12.02 -16.50
C TYR A 173 -7.82 12.94 -16.39
N ARG A 174 -7.04 13.11 -17.46
CA ARG A 174 -5.81 13.94 -17.50
C ARG A 174 -4.82 13.57 -16.38
N ILE A 175 -4.62 12.28 -16.13
CA ILE A 175 -3.77 11.78 -15.03
C ILE A 175 -2.29 12.06 -15.30
N GLN A 176 -1.85 12.12 -16.56
CA GLN A 176 -0.49 12.43 -16.99
C GLN A 176 0.58 11.46 -16.43
N SER A 177 0.22 10.20 -16.22
CA SER A 177 1.14 9.16 -15.75
C SER A 177 1.45 8.14 -16.84
N LYS A 178 2.74 7.99 -17.19
CA LYS A 178 3.18 6.94 -18.12
C LYS A 178 3.04 5.54 -17.52
N ASN A 179 3.19 5.43 -16.21
CA ASN A 179 3.07 4.18 -15.47
C ASN A 179 1.63 3.98 -15.00
N PHE A 180 1.20 2.72 -14.92
CA PHE A 180 -0.03 2.39 -14.23
C PHE A 180 0.07 2.77 -12.75
N ARG A 181 -0.94 3.49 -12.25
CA ARG A 181 -1.03 3.93 -10.86
C ARG A 181 -2.25 3.32 -10.20
N ASN A 182 -2.00 2.47 -9.20
CA ASN A 182 -3.07 1.89 -8.39
C ASN A 182 -3.95 2.99 -7.80
N ASP A 183 -3.36 4.06 -7.29
CA ASP A 183 -4.07 5.17 -6.65
C ASP A 183 -5.20 5.75 -7.52
N TYR A 184 -4.94 5.93 -8.81
CA TYR A 184 -5.95 6.40 -9.77
C TYR A 184 -6.89 5.28 -10.21
N ALA A 185 -6.40 4.06 -10.39
CA ALA A 185 -7.25 2.94 -10.80
C ALA A 185 -8.30 2.63 -9.72
N PHE A 186 -7.91 2.65 -8.45
CA PHE A 186 -8.85 2.51 -7.33
C PHE A 186 -9.82 3.69 -7.25
N ALA A 187 -9.35 4.95 -7.40
CA ALA A 187 -10.22 6.12 -7.40
C ALA A 187 -11.31 6.03 -8.48
N ILE A 188 -10.91 5.70 -9.72
CA ILE A 188 -11.84 5.54 -10.85
C ILE A 188 -12.86 4.43 -10.57
N ALA A 189 -12.38 3.27 -10.10
CA ALA A 189 -13.24 2.14 -9.83
C ALA A 189 -14.27 2.42 -8.71
N LEU A 190 -13.84 3.11 -7.65
CA LEU A 190 -14.72 3.51 -6.55
C LEU A 190 -15.79 4.50 -7.01
N GLN A 191 -15.43 5.52 -7.78
CA GLN A 191 -16.39 6.47 -8.34
C GLN A 191 -17.41 5.76 -9.23
N GLN A 192 -16.96 4.89 -10.14
CA GLN A 192 -17.87 4.15 -11.02
C GLN A 192 -18.77 3.18 -10.24
N ALA A 193 -18.22 2.48 -9.24
CA ALA A 193 -18.99 1.54 -8.42
C ALA A 193 -20.07 2.24 -7.58
N ASN A 194 -19.82 3.49 -7.17
CA ASN A 194 -20.77 4.30 -6.39
C ASN A 194 -21.61 5.27 -7.27
N GLY A 195 -21.63 5.10 -8.59
CA GLY A 195 -22.43 5.95 -9.48
C GLY A 195 -21.96 7.41 -9.51
N PHE A 196 -20.65 7.64 -9.34
CA PHE A 196 -20.00 8.95 -9.27
C PHE A 196 -20.41 9.79 -8.03
N LEU A 197 -20.94 9.15 -7.01
CA LEU A 197 -21.17 9.73 -5.69
C LEU A 197 -19.94 9.51 -4.79
N ASP A 198 -19.93 10.18 -3.65
CA ASP A 198 -18.91 9.98 -2.63
C ASP A 198 -18.84 8.52 -2.17
N TYR A 199 -17.67 8.08 -1.80
CA TYR A 199 -17.39 6.74 -1.29
C TYR A 199 -16.67 6.81 0.06
N ASP A 200 -16.75 5.72 0.81
CA ASP A 200 -16.20 5.65 2.16
C ASP A 200 -14.67 5.71 2.15
N THR A 201 -14.11 6.59 2.95
CA THR A 201 -12.67 6.76 3.14
C THR A 201 -12.31 6.78 4.62
N PHE A 202 -11.06 6.50 4.93
CA PHE A 202 -10.57 6.68 6.28
C PHE A 202 -10.62 8.17 6.66
N GLN A 203 -11.02 8.45 7.87
CA GLN A 203 -10.92 9.80 8.43
C GLN A 203 -9.47 10.16 8.80
N MET A 204 -8.65 9.15 9.05
CA MET A 204 -7.25 9.30 9.40
C MET A 204 -6.40 9.57 8.16
N LYS A 205 -5.53 10.57 8.24
CA LYS A 205 -4.47 10.80 7.25
C LYS A 205 -3.32 9.82 7.47
N LEU A 206 -2.75 9.29 6.39
CA LEU A 206 -1.58 8.41 6.48
C LEU A 206 -0.32 9.23 6.79
N PRO A 207 0.31 9.04 7.97
CA PRO A 207 1.60 9.68 8.27
C PRO A 207 2.64 9.15 7.28
N THR A 208 3.27 10.04 6.53
CA THR A 208 4.15 9.67 5.42
C THR A 208 5.49 10.38 5.55
N LEU A 209 6.56 9.61 5.48
CA LEU A 209 7.93 10.11 5.45
C LEU A 209 8.39 10.25 4.00
N PRO A 210 8.69 11.48 3.52
CA PRO A 210 9.11 11.73 2.14
C PRO A 210 10.40 11.00 1.72
N PRO A 211 10.63 10.81 0.41
CA PRO A 211 11.79 10.05 -0.08
C PRO A 211 13.14 10.74 0.16
N ASP A 212 13.17 12.02 0.45
CA ASP A 212 14.37 12.81 0.80
C ASP A 212 14.69 12.80 2.30
N CYS A 213 13.89 12.11 3.11
CA CYS A 213 14.17 11.85 4.52
C CYS A 213 14.90 10.50 4.64
N LYS A 214 16.08 10.49 5.24
CA LYS A 214 16.83 9.26 5.47
C LYS A 214 16.39 8.60 6.77
N VAL A 215 16.00 7.33 6.70
CA VAL A 215 15.74 6.52 7.89
C VAL A 215 17.07 6.20 8.57
N VAL A 216 17.19 6.55 9.84
CA VAL A 216 18.40 6.33 10.66
C VAL A 216 18.26 5.06 11.49
N LYS A 217 17.08 4.83 12.05
CA LYS A 217 16.80 3.67 12.90
C LYS A 217 15.32 3.31 12.83
N ILE A 218 15.04 2.03 12.85
CA ILE A 218 13.68 1.48 13.08
C ILE A 218 13.78 0.50 14.22
N ASP A 219 12.99 0.71 15.25
CA ASP A 219 12.84 -0.24 16.35
C ASP A 219 11.35 -0.63 16.54
N GLU A 220 11.05 -1.30 17.65
CA GLU A 220 9.69 -1.79 17.91
C GLU A 220 8.71 -0.71 18.40
N PHE A 221 9.20 0.50 18.70
CA PHE A 221 8.39 1.60 19.23
C PHE A 221 8.17 2.72 18.20
N GLY A 222 9.06 2.81 17.19
CA GLY A 222 8.98 3.88 16.21
C GLY A 222 10.17 3.91 15.26
N LEU A 223 10.37 5.04 14.64
CA LEU A 223 11.51 5.26 13.76
C LEU A 223 12.17 6.62 13.98
N ALA A 224 13.50 6.64 13.85
CA ALA A 224 14.30 7.86 13.75
C ALA A 224 14.62 8.14 12.29
N TRP A 225 14.51 9.39 11.89
CA TRP A 225 14.78 9.84 10.54
C TRP A 225 15.52 11.17 10.51
N GLN A 226 16.35 11.35 9.51
CA GLN A 226 17.14 12.56 9.30
C GLN A 226 16.59 13.33 8.10
N TYR A 227 16.43 14.62 8.28
CA TYR A 227 16.20 15.57 7.22
C TYR A 227 17.17 16.74 7.40
N GLN A 228 17.99 17.01 6.39
CA GLN A 228 19.13 17.93 6.51
C GLN A 228 20.01 17.51 7.71
N ASP A 229 20.31 18.44 8.61
CA ASP A 229 21.14 18.19 9.80
C ASP A 229 20.34 17.83 11.06
N GLN A 230 19.00 17.69 10.93
CA GLN A 230 18.14 17.39 12.07
C GLN A 230 17.74 15.91 12.08
N ILE A 231 17.89 15.28 13.25
CA ILE A 231 17.37 13.95 13.53
C ILE A 231 16.05 14.10 14.29
N ASN A 232 15.03 13.48 13.76
CA ASN A 232 13.70 13.44 14.34
C ASN A 232 13.38 12.00 14.73
N TYR A 233 12.49 11.84 15.70
CA TYR A 233 12.00 10.54 16.12
C TYR A 233 10.48 10.60 16.26
N THR A 234 9.80 9.57 15.80
CA THR A 234 8.36 9.41 15.95
C THR A 234 8.05 8.09 16.63
N THR A 235 7.16 8.13 17.62
CA THR A 235 6.61 6.99 18.33
C THR A 235 5.09 7.04 18.26
N ASP A 236 4.46 5.92 18.56
CA ASP A 236 3.01 5.83 18.75
C ASP A 236 2.18 6.32 17.55
N GLN A 237 2.78 6.27 16.36
CA GLN A 237 2.04 6.48 15.11
C GLN A 237 2.61 5.60 14.00
N ASP A 238 1.72 5.12 13.14
CA ASP A 238 2.09 4.35 11.96
C ASP A 238 2.78 5.26 10.94
N VAL A 239 3.70 4.72 10.13
CA VAL A 239 4.46 5.53 9.18
C VAL A 239 4.61 4.85 7.82
N HIS A 240 4.21 5.54 6.76
CA HIS A 240 4.53 5.18 5.37
C HIS A 240 5.90 5.74 4.98
N VAL A 241 6.89 4.89 4.75
CA VAL A 241 8.27 5.30 4.47
C VAL A 241 8.54 5.26 2.96
N LEU A 242 8.64 6.43 2.32
CA LEU A 242 8.87 6.52 0.87
C LEU A 242 10.34 6.32 0.46
N ASN A 243 11.29 6.62 1.34
CA ASN A 243 12.70 6.30 1.13
C ASN A 243 12.94 4.80 1.39
N LYS A 244 13.56 4.10 0.44
CA LYS A 244 13.81 2.66 0.52
C LYS A 244 15.28 2.30 0.79
N GLU A 245 16.15 3.29 0.98
CA GLU A 245 17.59 3.04 1.21
C GLU A 245 17.83 2.16 2.43
N PHE A 246 17.00 2.31 3.47
CA PHE A 246 17.10 1.48 4.68
C PHE A 246 16.84 -0.02 4.45
N ALA A 247 16.41 -0.42 3.27
CA ALA A 247 16.27 -1.82 2.89
C ALA A 247 17.60 -2.47 2.51
N ASN A 248 18.60 -1.65 2.17
CA ASN A 248 19.89 -2.13 1.69
C ASN A 248 20.95 -2.18 2.82
N ASP A 249 20.63 -1.61 3.98
CA ASP A 249 21.43 -1.70 5.20
C ASP A 249 21.05 -3.00 5.96
#